data_c052ecac1f44f4f25d81e6b76fade845
#
_entry.id   c052ecac1f44f4f25d81e6b76fade845
#
_cell.length_a   1.000
_cell.length_b   1.000
_cell.length_c   1.000
_cell.angle_alpha   90.00
_cell.angle_beta   90.00
_cell.angle_gamma   90.00
#
_symmetry.space_group_name_H-M   'P 1'
#
loop_
_entity.id
_entity.type
_entity.pdbx_description
1 polymer ?
#
loop_
_entity_poly.entity_id
_entity_poly.type
_entity_poly.pdbx_seq_one_letter_code
_entity_poly.pdbx_strand_id
1 'polypeptide(L)'
;MATAQSAARSAVQPRSAAEPRSAVQPRSASVPTPAAPPSDAPAPTLIGSVQRALRLMEAVSDHPDGAPAKQLAREAGLPLPTAYHLLRTLTHEGYLRREQGVFVLGPAANRLGHGGSGQLRREVVVETMERWRDTLGVAVYFAVYREGEVEVTALAESTANPAVEEWADFRETAHAHVIGQCLLSQLDARSRLDHLDRHPVEPITPYTVRGGTSLLTRLAAVERMQTMVERQEYSLGTICAGIPLTIGQTAAVMAISVPVAREARLDPAIERLRGEINEVVRSLMFSISI
;
A
#
# COMPACT_ATOMS: atom_id res chain seq x y z
N MET A 1 46.74 -53.08 25.34
CA MET A 1 48.06 -52.46 25.52
C MET A 1 47.77 -50.96 25.58
N ALA A 2 47.66 -50.41 26.80
CA ALA A 2 48.71 -49.79 27.57
C ALA A 2 49.20 -48.51 26.91
N THR A 3 49.18 -47.30 27.45
CA THR A 3 49.39 -46.73 28.78
C THR A 3 49.07 -45.23 28.68
N ALA A 4 48.28 -44.53 29.45
CA ALA A 4 48.47 -44.02 30.81
C ALA A 4 49.77 -43.21 31.07
N GLN A 5 49.54 -41.96 31.51
CA GLN A 5 50.23 -41.23 32.59
C GLN A 5 50.00 -39.70 32.37
N SER A 6 49.40 -38.98 33.22
CA SER A 6 49.55 -38.71 34.67
C SER A 6 50.29 -37.41 34.95
N ALA A 7 49.64 -36.63 35.78
CA ALA A 7 50.14 -35.73 36.85
C ALA A 7 50.66 -34.32 36.35
N ALA A 8 50.53 -33.21 37.06
CA ALA A 8 50.35 -33.01 38.49
C ALA A 8 49.81 -31.60 38.80
N ARG A 9 49.06 -31.54 39.83
CA ARG A 9 48.75 -30.53 40.83
C ARG A 9 49.82 -29.45 41.08
N SER A 10 49.33 -28.20 41.22
CA SER A 10 49.83 -27.37 42.32
C SER A 10 48.74 -26.45 42.83
N ALA A 11 48.40 -26.68 44.09
CA ALA A 11 47.51 -25.87 44.90
C ALA A 11 48.37 -24.85 45.67
N VAL A 12 47.90 -23.61 45.72
CA VAL A 12 48.30 -22.64 46.72
C VAL A 12 47.05 -21.97 47.29
N GLN A 13 46.91 -22.18 48.62
CA GLN A 13 45.86 -21.64 49.49
C GLN A 13 46.26 -20.24 50.05
N PRO A 14 45.41 -19.61 50.88
CA PRO A 14 44.91 -18.26 50.76
C PRO A 14 45.53 -17.27 51.74
N ARG A 15 45.37 -16.00 51.54
CA ARG A 15 45.59 -14.98 52.59
C ARG A 15 44.40 -14.03 52.69
N SER A 16 43.74 -14.17 53.80
CA SER A 16 43.39 -13.20 54.89
C SER A 16 42.80 -11.87 54.51
N ALA A 17 41.57 -11.73 54.89
CA ALA A 17 40.78 -10.61 55.43
C ALA A 17 41.41 -9.21 55.45
N ALA A 18 40.66 -8.27 54.92
CA ALA A 18 40.63 -6.86 55.34
C ALA A 18 39.20 -6.30 55.22
N GLU A 19 38.84 -5.61 56.27
CA GLU A 19 37.52 -5.08 56.66
C GLU A 19 36.82 -4.10 55.70
N PRO A 20 35.54 -3.88 55.93
CA PRO A 20 34.72 -3.07 54.99
C PRO A 20 34.91 -1.57 55.17
N ARG A 21 35.25 -0.88 54.12
CA ARG A 21 35.17 0.58 54.06
C ARG A 21 33.81 1.01 53.53
N SER A 22 33.18 1.82 54.38
CA SER A 22 32.06 2.76 54.16
C SER A 22 31.45 2.87 52.80
N ALA A 23 30.13 2.65 52.77
CA ALA A 23 29.21 2.98 51.69
C ALA A 23 29.32 4.45 51.31
N VAL A 24 29.80 4.73 50.11
CA VAL A 24 29.62 6.01 49.43
C VAL A 24 28.32 5.89 48.64
N GLN A 25 27.30 6.64 49.06
CA GLN A 25 26.06 6.80 48.33
C GLN A 25 26.38 7.43 46.97
N PRO A 26 25.81 6.89 45.84
CA PRO A 26 25.91 7.56 44.56
C PRO A 26 25.03 8.82 44.60
N ARG A 27 25.67 9.96 44.44
CA ARG A 27 24.97 11.21 44.14
C ARG A 27 24.21 11.02 42.83
N SER A 28 22.88 11.20 42.88
CA SER A 28 22.03 11.33 41.72
C SER A 28 22.54 12.48 40.86
N ALA A 29 23.19 12.15 39.77
CA ALA A 29 23.45 13.09 38.70
C ALA A 29 22.11 13.44 38.04
N SER A 30 21.61 14.63 38.31
CA SER A 30 20.53 15.21 37.54
C SER A 30 20.97 15.35 36.09
N VAL A 31 20.31 14.56 35.21
CA VAL A 31 20.41 14.70 33.76
C VAL A 31 19.98 16.14 33.42
N PRO A 32 20.80 16.93 32.74
CA PRO A 32 20.36 18.26 32.29
C PRO A 32 19.23 18.09 31.27
N THR A 33 18.07 18.65 31.59
CA THR A 33 16.98 18.85 30.65
C THR A 33 17.54 19.56 29.41
N PRO A 34 17.36 19.06 28.19
CA PRO A 34 17.80 19.79 27.01
C PRO A 34 17.09 21.14 26.98
N ALA A 35 17.87 22.20 26.95
CA ALA A 35 17.36 23.55 26.78
C ALA A 35 16.52 23.61 25.52
N ALA A 36 15.30 24.15 25.65
CA ALA A 36 14.46 24.45 24.50
C ALA A 36 15.25 25.35 23.53
N PRO A 37 15.20 25.09 22.21
CA PRO A 37 15.87 25.92 21.23
C PRO A 37 15.34 27.36 21.34
N PRO A 38 16.19 28.40 21.15
CA PRO A 38 15.75 29.77 21.20
C PRO A 38 14.70 30.03 20.14
N SER A 39 13.51 30.45 20.56
CA SER A 39 12.37 30.86 19.74
C SER A 39 12.58 32.23 19.13
N ASP A 40 13.57 32.37 18.24
CA ASP A 40 13.84 33.64 17.53
C ASP A 40 13.80 33.46 16.00
N ALA A 41 13.06 32.47 15.50
CA ALA A 41 12.67 32.44 14.09
C ALA A 41 11.49 33.44 13.92
N PRO A 42 11.58 34.38 12.94
CA PRO A 42 10.45 35.26 12.66
C PRO A 42 9.22 34.43 12.36
N ALA A 43 8.10 34.74 13.04
CA ALA A 43 6.84 34.03 12.82
C ALA A 43 6.52 34.05 11.31
N PRO A 44 6.20 32.90 10.69
CA PRO A 44 5.93 32.85 9.27
C PRO A 44 4.80 33.82 8.92
N THR A 45 4.98 34.61 7.85
CA THR A 45 3.96 35.54 7.36
C THR A 45 2.80 34.72 6.79
N LEU A 46 1.74 34.55 7.55
CA LEU A 46 0.57 33.78 7.17
C LEU A 46 -0.44 34.65 6.40
N ILE A 47 -0.99 34.11 5.31
CA ILE A 47 -2.04 34.80 4.51
C ILE A 47 -3.40 34.49 5.13
N GLY A 48 -3.98 35.44 5.83
CA GLY A 48 -5.22 35.24 6.60
C GLY A 48 -6.45 34.85 5.74
N SER A 49 -6.49 35.20 4.47
CA SER A 49 -7.56 34.74 3.58
C SER A 49 -7.47 33.25 3.26
N VAL A 50 -6.24 32.75 3.10
CA VAL A 50 -6.01 31.29 2.89
C VAL A 50 -6.38 30.51 4.13
N GLN A 51 -5.94 30.95 5.33
CA GLN A 51 -6.32 30.29 6.58
C GLN A 51 -7.83 30.23 6.79
N ARG A 52 -8.53 31.32 6.48
CA ARG A 52 -10.00 31.37 6.60
C ARG A 52 -10.69 30.46 5.60
N ALA A 53 -10.18 30.36 4.38
CA ALA A 53 -10.71 29.45 3.37
C ALA A 53 -10.53 27.98 3.77
N LEU A 54 -9.35 27.62 4.31
CA LEU A 54 -9.08 26.27 4.81
C LEU A 54 -9.99 25.89 5.98
N ARG A 55 -10.15 26.74 6.99
CA ARG A 55 -11.09 26.49 8.10
C ARG A 55 -12.53 26.31 7.63
N LEU A 56 -12.93 27.06 6.60
CA LEU A 56 -14.27 26.92 6.04
C LEU A 56 -14.45 25.60 5.30
N MET A 57 -13.42 25.13 4.61
CA MET A 57 -13.44 23.80 4.00
C MET A 57 -13.48 22.68 5.05
N GLU A 58 -12.72 22.82 6.15
CA GLU A 58 -12.77 21.89 7.29
C GLU A 58 -14.19 21.82 7.87
N ALA A 59 -14.81 22.99 8.12
CA ALA A 59 -16.21 23.03 8.60
C ALA A 59 -17.20 22.35 7.64
N VAL A 60 -17.00 22.44 6.32
CA VAL A 60 -17.84 21.70 5.34
C VAL A 60 -17.58 20.21 5.42
N SER A 61 -16.36 19.77 5.65
CA SER A 61 -16.00 18.35 5.73
C SER A 61 -16.64 17.61 6.91
N ASP A 62 -16.95 18.35 7.99
CA ASP A 62 -17.63 17.82 9.17
C ASP A 62 -19.13 17.55 8.94
N HIS A 63 -19.66 17.93 7.77
CA HIS A 63 -21.07 17.78 7.40
C HIS A 63 -21.20 16.97 6.09
N PRO A 64 -21.27 15.64 6.14
CA PRO A 64 -21.39 14.78 4.95
C PRO A 64 -22.60 15.13 4.05
N ASP A 65 -23.72 15.53 4.67
CA ASP A 65 -24.96 15.93 3.97
C ASP A 65 -24.97 17.41 3.60
N GLY A 66 -23.86 18.11 3.88
CA GLY A 66 -23.72 19.56 3.67
C GLY A 66 -24.32 20.43 4.75
N ALA A 67 -23.89 21.70 4.77
CA ALA A 67 -24.39 22.67 5.73
C ALA A 67 -24.66 24.05 5.06
N PRO A 68 -25.63 24.84 5.60
CA PRO A 68 -25.91 26.18 5.09
C PRO A 68 -24.82 27.18 5.48
N ALA A 69 -24.59 28.22 4.64
CA ALA A 69 -23.55 29.22 4.84
C ALA A 69 -23.50 29.83 6.25
N LYS A 70 -24.67 30.07 6.89
CA LYS A 70 -24.76 30.64 8.23
C LYS A 70 -24.17 29.73 9.30
N GLN A 71 -24.37 28.43 9.18
CA GLN A 71 -23.79 27.41 10.08
C GLN A 71 -22.29 27.34 9.91
N LEU A 72 -21.81 27.18 8.67
CA LEU A 72 -20.40 27.13 8.33
C LEU A 72 -19.63 28.38 8.77
N ALA A 73 -20.21 29.57 8.59
CA ALA A 73 -19.62 30.81 9.04
C ALA A 73 -19.39 30.84 10.56
N ARG A 74 -20.38 30.36 11.33
CA ARG A 74 -20.28 30.27 12.79
C ARG A 74 -19.21 29.30 13.23
N GLU A 75 -19.15 28.13 12.64
CA GLU A 75 -18.19 27.06 12.98
C GLU A 75 -16.77 27.44 12.60
N ALA A 76 -16.58 28.06 11.43
CA ALA A 76 -15.28 28.58 11.01
C ALA A 76 -14.86 29.88 11.73
N GLY A 77 -15.71 30.45 12.63
CA GLY A 77 -15.44 31.69 13.33
C GLY A 77 -15.36 32.91 12.42
N LEU A 78 -16.17 32.95 11.33
CA LEU A 78 -16.11 33.98 10.31
C LEU A 78 -17.37 34.87 10.31
N PRO A 79 -17.21 36.18 10.03
CA PRO A 79 -18.36 37.04 9.68
C PRO A 79 -19.07 36.48 8.43
N LEU A 80 -20.40 36.43 8.45
CA LEU A 80 -21.21 35.85 7.39
C LEU A 80 -20.89 36.43 5.98
N PRO A 81 -20.67 37.75 5.78
CA PRO A 81 -20.28 38.28 4.49
C PRO A 81 -18.94 37.71 3.99
N THR A 82 -17.95 37.57 4.90
CA THR A 82 -16.65 36.99 4.57
C THR A 82 -16.80 35.50 4.16
N ALA A 83 -17.62 34.75 4.90
CA ALA A 83 -17.89 33.36 4.59
C ALA A 83 -18.55 33.22 3.18
N TYR A 84 -19.50 34.08 2.83
CA TYR A 84 -20.11 34.06 1.50
C TYR A 84 -19.12 34.33 0.36
N HIS A 85 -18.16 35.26 0.55
CA HIS A 85 -17.13 35.52 -0.44
C HIS A 85 -16.22 34.28 -0.64
N LEU A 86 -15.80 33.66 0.47
CA LEU A 86 -14.95 32.46 0.40
C LEU A 86 -15.71 31.26 -0.16
N LEU A 87 -16.95 31.02 0.26
CA LEU A 87 -17.80 29.94 -0.28
C LEU A 87 -18.00 30.09 -1.78
N ARG A 88 -18.23 31.33 -2.29
CA ARG A 88 -18.36 31.59 -3.72
C ARG A 88 -17.07 31.27 -4.47
N THR A 89 -15.91 31.71 -3.94
CA THR A 89 -14.60 31.44 -4.53
C THR A 89 -14.32 29.94 -4.54
N LEU A 90 -14.50 29.26 -3.43
CA LEU A 90 -14.28 27.81 -3.33
C LEU A 90 -15.22 27.00 -4.24
N THR A 91 -16.46 27.51 -4.43
CA THR A 91 -17.40 26.89 -5.38
C THR A 91 -16.98 27.12 -6.84
N HIS A 92 -16.50 28.35 -7.15
CA HIS A 92 -15.98 28.66 -8.49
C HIS A 92 -14.77 27.79 -8.86
N GLU A 93 -13.86 27.59 -7.93
CA GLU A 93 -12.66 26.74 -8.08
C GLU A 93 -12.97 25.23 -7.98
N GLY A 94 -14.25 24.85 -7.78
CA GLY A 94 -14.69 23.46 -7.73
C GLY A 94 -14.35 22.71 -6.43
N TYR A 95 -13.83 23.40 -5.39
CA TYR A 95 -13.60 22.80 -4.08
C TYR A 95 -14.89 22.54 -3.30
N LEU A 96 -15.91 23.36 -3.55
CA LEU A 96 -17.25 23.15 -3.00
C LEU A 96 -18.28 23.05 -4.11
N ARG A 97 -19.44 22.48 -3.81
CA ARG A 97 -20.66 22.54 -4.61
C ARG A 97 -21.81 23.04 -3.73
N ARG A 98 -22.76 23.72 -4.35
CA ARG A 98 -23.98 24.13 -3.66
C ARG A 98 -25.13 23.25 -4.13
N GLU A 99 -25.71 22.51 -3.22
CA GLU A 99 -26.84 21.59 -3.47
C GLU A 99 -28.00 21.94 -2.56
N GLN A 100 -29.16 22.23 -3.10
CA GLN A 100 -30.40 22.54 -2.33
C GLN A 100 -30.22 23.55 -1.18
N GLY A 101 -29.32 24.54 -1.34
CA GLY A 101 -29.07 25.59 -0.35
C GLY A 101 -27.96 25.31 0.67
N VAL A 102 -27.44 24.07 0.69
CA VAL A 102 -26.28 23.69 1.51
C VAL A 102 -24.98 23.62 0.65
N PHE A 103 -23.83 23.67 1.30
CA PHE A 103 -22.54 23.52 0.67
C PHE A 103 -21.96 22.16 1.06
N VAL A 104 -21.49 21.42 0.06
CA VAL A 104 -20.80 20.12 0.17
C VAL A 104 -19.44 20.19 -0.48
N LEU A 105 -18.53 19.24 -0.15
CA LEU A 105 -17.23 19.13 -0.83
C LEU A 105 -17.41 18.87 -2.33
N GLY A 106 -16.64 19.59 -3.13
CA GLY A 106 -16.63 19.50 -4.58
C GLY A 106 -15.53 18.58 -5.11
N PRO A 107 -15.53 18.31 -6.44
CA PRO A 107 -14.57 17.39 -7.05
C PRO A 107 -13.11 17.82 -6.91
N ALA A 108 -12.82 19.12 -6.79
CA ALA A 108 -11.45 19.59 -6.58
C ALA A 108 -10.94 19.23 -5.16
N ALA A 109 -11.79 19.31 -4.13
CA ALA A 109 -11.45 18.87 -2.78
C ALA A 109 -11.21 17.36 -2.74
N ASN A 110 -12.05 16.58 -3.40
CA ASN A 110 -11.89 15.14 -3.52
C ASN A 110 -10.58 14.77 -4.22
N ARG A 111 -10.17 15.48 -5.28
CA ARG A 111 -8.85 15.25 -5.93
C ARG A 111 -7.69 15.52 -4.98
N LEU A 112 -7.75 16.58 -4.15
CA LEU A 112 -6.73 16.84 -3.12
C LEU A 112 -6.69 15.74 -2.05
N GLY A 113 -7.85 15.32 -1.57
CA GLY A 113 -7.98 14.23 -0.61
C GLY A 113 -7.44 12.91 -1.15
N HIS A 114 -7.68 12.61 -2.43
CA HIS A 114 -7.12 11.44 -3.09
C HIS A 114 -5.59 11.57 -3.30
N GLY A 115 -5.06 12.75 -3.53
CA GLY A 115 -3.61 12.99 -3.64
C GLY A 115 -2.86 12.72 -2.33
N GLY A 116 -3.29 13.31 -1.23
CA GLY A 116 -2.63 13.15 0.08
C GLY A 116 -2.89 11.79 0.76
N SER A 117 -4.15 11.35 0.79
CA SER A 117 -4.51 10.03 1.31
C SER A 117 -4.05 8.88 0.41
N GLY A 118 -3.87 9.14 -0.89
CA GLY A 118 -3.27 8.20 -1.84
C GLY A 118 -1.80 7.95 -1.55
N GLN A 119 -1.06 8.96 -1.13
CA GLN A 119 0.36 8.82 -0.79
C GLN A 119 0.55 8.02 0.52
N LEU A 120 -0.17 8.40 1.58
CA LEU A 120 -0.16 7.65 2.86
C LEU A 120 -0.65 6.20 2.68
N ARG A 121 -1.70 5.99 1.87
CA ARG A 121 -2.16 4.63 1.55
C ARG A 121 -1.14 3.85 0.74
N ARG A 122 -0.45 4.50 -0.21
CA ARG A 122 0.63 3.87 -0.99
C ARG A 122 1.78 3.46 -0.09
N GLU A 123 2.19 4.30 0.84
CA GLU A 123 3.24 4.00 1.83
C GLU A 123 2.87 2.80 2.72
N VAL A 124 1.65 2.77 3.26
CA VAL A 124 1.14 1.64 4.06
C VAL A 124 1.06 0.35 3.23
N VAL A 125 0.62 0.43 1.97
CA VAL A 125 0.58 -0.73 1.06
C VAL A 125 1.98 -1.23 0.79
N VAL A 126 2.92 -0.35 0.45
CA VAL A 126 4.32 -0.71 0.17
C VAL A 126 4.96 -1.35 1.39
N GLU A 127 4.85 -0.75 2.58
CA GLU A 127 5.38 -1.30 3.84
C GLU A 127 4.79 -2.69 4.14
N THR A 128 3.49 -2.87 3.93
CA THR A 128 2.83 -4.16 4.12
C THR A 128 3.35 -5.20 3.12
N MET A 129 3.53 -4.82 1.85
CA MET A 129 4.05 -5.71 0.82
C MET A 129 5.53 -6.07 1.07
N GLU A 130 6.33 -5.15 1.56
CA GLU A 130 7.72 -5.42 1.97
C GLU A 130 7.78 -6.44 3.11
N ARG A 131 6.92 -6.30 4.11
CA ARG A 131 6.78 -7.27 5.20
C ARG A 131 6.35 -8.64 4.68
N TRP A 132 5.41 -8.71 3.72
CA TRP A 132 5.01 -9.96 3.08
C TRP A 132 6.14 -10.57 2.27
N ARG A 133 6.86 -9.78 1.46
CA ARG A 133 8.06 -10.23 0.74
C ARG A 133 9.04 -10.93 1.70
N ASP A 134 9.34 -10.31 2.82
CA ASP A 134 10.31 -10.84 3.79
C ASP A 134 9.79 -12.06 4.53
N THR A 135 8.51 -12.09 4.85
CA THR A 135 7.87 -13.19 5.59
C THR A 135 7.60 -14.41 4.71
N LEU A 136 7.17 -14.18 3.46
CA LEU A 136 6.86 -15.25 2.49
C LEU A 136 8.10 -15.71 1.71
N GLY A 137 9.13 -14.87 1.63
CA GLY A 137 10.33 -15.14 0.86
C GLY A 137 10.08 -15.18 -0.65
N VAL A 138 9.21 -14.32 -1.15
CA VAL A 138 8.79 -14.19 -2.56
C VAL A 138 8.64 -12.72 -2.94
N ALA A 139 8.74 -12.38 -4.24
CA ALA A 139 8.36 -11.05 -4.68
C ALA A 139 6.83 -10.89 -4.66
N VAL A 140 6.34 -9.70 -4.31
CA VAL A 140 4.91 -9.39 -4.15
C VAL A 140 4.55 -8.20 -5.03
N TYR A 141 3.45 -8.33 -5.77
CA TYR A 141 2.93 -7.31 -6.69
C TYR A 141 1.52 -6.92 -6.29
N PHE A 142 1.20 -5.65 -6.46
CA PHE A 142 -0.17 -5.16 -6.40
C PHE A 142 -0.50 -4.41 -7.68
N ALA A 143 -1.58 -4.83 -8.34
CA ALA A 143 -2.00 -4.24 -9.60
C ALA A 143 -3.52 -4.03 -9.65
N VAL A 144 -3.94 -3.10 -10.49
CA VAL A 144 -5.34 -2.76 -10.73
C VAL A 144 -5.63 -2.69 -12.22
N TYR A 145 -6.91 -2.81 -12.58
CA TYR A 145 -7.38 -2.49 -13.92
C TYR A 145 -8.03 -1.11 -13.91
N ARG A 146 -7.42 -0.16 -14.57
CA ARG A 146 -7.86 1.23 -14.58
C ARG A 146 -7.78 1.81 -15.99
N GLU A 147 -8.79 2.59 -16.38
CA GLU A 147 -8.84 3.27 -17.70
C GLU A 147 -8.62 2.32 -18.89
N GLY A 148 -9.02 1.06 -18.75
CA GLY A 148 -8.88 0.06 -19.79
C GLY A 148 -7.54 -0.67 -19.80
N GLU A 149 -6.63 -0.40 -18.86
CA GLU A 149 -5.26 -0.90 -18.84
C GLU A 149 -4.91 -1.61 -17.53
N VAL A 150 -3.93 -2.51 -17.62
CA VAL A 150 -3.27 -3.13 -16.46
C VAL A 150 -2.24 -2.16 -15.90
N GLU A 151 -2.33 -1.85 -14.62
CA GLU A 151 -1.40 -0.96 -13.93
C GLU A 151 -0.82 -1.67 -12.69
N VAL A 152 0.48 -1.93 -12.69
CA VAL A 152 1.20 -2.39 -11.50
C VAL A 152 1.46 -1.16 -10.62
N THR A 153 0.75 -1.05 -9.51
CA THR A 153 0.78 0.13 -8.63
C THR A 153 1.80 0.03 -7.51
N ALA A 154 2.18 -1.19 -7.13
CA ALA A 154 3.23 -1.43 -6.15
C ALA A 154 3.92 -2.77 -6.39
N LEU A 155 5.21 -2.82 -6.08
CA LEU A 155 6.08 -3.98 -6.17
C LEU A 155 7.00 -3.99 -4.95
N ALA A 156 7.09 -5.14 -4.28
CA ALA A 156 8.05 -5.41 -3.23
C ALA A 156 8.95 -6.57 -3.62
N GLU A 157 10.20 -6.27 -3.88
CA GLU A 157 11.24 -7.23 -4.26
C GLU A 157 12.51 -7.06 -3.43
N SER A 158 13.43 -8.00 -3.53
CA SER A 158 14.78 -7.90 -2.95
C SER A 158 15.75 -8.78 -3.74
N THR A 159 17.05 -8.62 -3.50
CA THR A 159 18.08 -9.47 -4.13
C THR A 159 17.84 -10.97 -3.85
N ALA A 160 17.28 -11.31 -2.68
CA ALA A 160 16.95 -12.69 -2.32
C ALA A 160 15.65 -13.18 -2.96
N ASN A 161 14.72 -12.28 -3.24
CA ASN A 161 13.40 -12.54 -3.80
C ASN A 161 13.16 -11.53 -4.95
N PRO A 162 13.84 -11.71 -6.09
CA PRO A 162 13.74 -10.78 -7.21
C PRO A 162 12.36 -10.86 -7.87
N ALA A 163 11.93 -9.74 -8.39
CA ALA A 163 10.77 -9.67 -9.27
C ALA A 163 11.06 -10.40 -10.60
N VAL A 164 9.99 -10.68 -11.33
CA VAL A 164 10.11 -11.10 -12.73
C VAL A 164 10.62 -9.93 -13.53
N GLU A 165 11.65 -10.14 -14.34
CA GLU A 165 12.18 -9.11 -15.23
C GLU A 165 11.12 -8.72 -16.26
N GLU A 166 10.78 -7.44 -16.32
CA GLU A 166 9.85 -6.88 -17.29
C GLU A 166 10.59 -6.63 -18.61
N TRP A 167 10.63 -7.64 -19.47
CA TRP A 167 11.24 -7.54 -20.79
C TRP A 167 10.22 -7.20 -21.89
N ALA A 168 8.93 -7.24 -21.59
CA ALA A 168 7.83 -6.82 -22.42
C ALA A 168 6.80 -6.05 -21.55
N ASP A 169 6.19 -5.01 -22.08
CA ASP A 169 5.25 -4.16 -21.33
C ASP A 169 4.09 -4.99 -20.76
N PHE A 170 3.90 -4.94 -19.45
CA PHE A 170 2.81 -5.63 -18.76
C PHE A 170 1.42 -5.22 -19.25
N ARG A 171 1.25 -4.00 -19.76
CA ARG A 171 -0.04 -3.54 -20.32
C ARG A 171 -0.39 -4.26 -21.59
N GLU A 172 0.60 -4.41 -22.49
CA GLU A 172 0.42 -5.06 -23.79
C GLU A 172 0.34 -6.58 -23.67
N THR A 173 0.91 -7.15 -22.61
CA THR A 173 1.09 -8.59 -22.42
C THR A 173 0.20 -9.20 -21.35
N ALA A 174 -0.91 -8.53 -21.02
CA ALA A 174 -1.86 -8.99 -19.98
C ALA A 174 -2.33 -10.45 -20.16
N HIS A 175 -2.33 -10.96 -21.37
CA HIS A 175 -2.67 -12.34 -21.70
C HIS A 175 -1.65 -13.37 -21.24
N ALA A 176 -0.40 -12.98 -21.05
CA ALA A 176 0.72 -13.88 -20.79
C ALA A 176 1.10 -13.99 -19.30
N HIS A 177 0.71 -13.06 -18.47
CA HIS A 177 1.07 -13.06 -17.05
C HIS A 177 -0.14 -13.12 -16.13
N VAL A 178 0.05 -13.72 -14.95
CA VAL A 178 -1.04 -13.96 -13.99
C VAL A 178 -1.76 -12.69 -13.55
N ILE A 179 -1.05 -11.57 -13.43
CA ILE A 179 -1.64 -10.27 -13.08
C ILE A 179 -2.72 -9.89 -14.09
N GLY A 180 -2.37 -9.87 -15.38
CA GLY A 180 -3.30 -9.54 -16.46
C GLY A 180 -4.44 -10.54 -16.55
N GLN A 181 -4.15 -11.84 -16.53
CA GLN A 181 -5.19 -12.88 -16.60
C GLN A 181 -6.17 -12.76 -15.42
N CYS A 182 -5.69 -12.53 -14.19
CA CYS A 182 -6.55 -12.28 -13.02
C CYS A 182 -7.43 -11.03 -13.17
N LEU A 183 -6.86 -9.93 -13.66
CA LEU A 183 -7.62 -8.70 -13.86
C LEU A 183 -8.67 -8.88 -14.97
N LEU A 184 -8.27 -9.45 -16.11
CA LEU A 184 -9.19 -9.75 -17.21
C LEU A 184 -10.30 -10.72 -16.82
N SER A 185 -10.06 -11.69 -15.93
CA SER A 185 -11.09 -12.61 -15.45
C SER A 185 -12.23 -11.92 -14.67
N GLN A 186 -11.94 -10.77 -14.06
CA GLN A 186 -12.89 -9.99 -13.27
C GLN A 186 -13.75 -9.03 -14.11
N LEU A 187 -13.34 -8.76 -15.36
CA LEU A 187 -14.06 -7.87 -16.26
C LEU A 187 -15.31 -8.52 -16.84
N ASP A 188 -16.26 -7.69 -17.26
CA ASP A 188 -17.35 -8.13 -18.10
C ASP A 188 -16.86 -8.52 -19.52
N ALA A 189 -17.69 -9.25 -20.27
CA ALA A 189 -17.33 -9.78 -21.59
C ALA A 189 -16.94 -8.67 -22.57
N ARG A 190 -17.61 -7.51 -22.52
CA ARG A 190 -17.37 -6.38 -23.41
C ARG A 190 -16.01 -5.74 -23.13
N SER A 191 -15.75 -5.40 -21.88
CA SER A 191 -14.48 -4.79 -21.45
C SER A 191 -13.29 -5.69 -21.73
N ARG A 192 -13.49 -7.02 -21.58
CA ARG A 192 -12.47 -8.02 -21.89
C ARG A 192 -12.15 -8.07 -23.39
N LEU A 193 -13.17 -8.08 -24.25
CA LEU A 193 -12.97 -8.05 -25.69
C LEU A 193 -12.30 -6.76 -26.14
N ASP A 194 -12.76 -5.60 -25.63
CA ASP A 194 -12.17 -4.30 -25.90
C ASP A 194 -10.67 -4.23 -25.54
N HIS A 195 -10.28 -4.85 -24.43
CA HIS A 195 -8.86 -4.97 -24.06
C HIS A 195 -8.09 -5.82 -25.07
N LEU A 196 -8.62 -6.98 -25.46
CA LEU A 196 -7.95 -7.90 -26.40
C LEU A 196 -7.90 -7.35 -27.83
N ASP A 197 -8.84 -6.49 -28.23
CA ASP A 197 -8.80 -5.79 -29.52
C ASP A 197 -7.65 -4.75 -29.56
N ARG A 198 -7.34 -4.13 -28.44
CA ARG A 198 -6.21 -3.20 -28.31
C ARG A 198 -4.86 -3.91 -28.11
N HIS A 199 -4.87 -5.03 -27.40
CA HIS A 199 -3.69 -5.82 -27.05
C HIS A 199 -3.86 -7.25 -27.55
N PRO A 200 -3.48 -7.55 -28.81
CA PRO A 200 -3.61 -8.89 -29.40
C PRO A 200 -2.84 -9.95 -28.61
N VAL A 201 -3.40 -11.17 -28.57
CA VAL A 201 -2.79 -12.30 -27.89
C VAL A 201 -1.67 -12.88 -28.72
N GLU A 202 -0.43 -12.53 -28.41
CA GLU A 202 0.78 -13.02 -29.09
C GLU A 202 1.60 -13.93 -28.16
N PRO A 203 2.12 -15.06 -28.67
CA PRO A 203 2.96 -15.96 -27.86
C PRO A 203 4.27 -15.29 -27.48
N ILE A 204 4.56 -15.15 -26.19
CA ILE A 204 5.80 -14.58 -25.65
C ILE A 204 6.80 -15.68 -25.35
N THR A 205 6.31 -16.80 -24.81
CA THR A 205 7.09 -18.00 -24.54
C THR A 205 6.42 -19.22 -25.20
N PRO A 206 7.09 -20.39 -25.25
CA PRO A 206 6.44 -21.63 -25.71
C PRO A 206 5.21 -22.04 -24.88
N TYR A 207 5.07 -21.53 -23.66
CA TYR A 207 4.00 -21.85 -22.71
C TYR A 207 2.85 -20.85 -22.75
N THR A 208 3.03 -19.66 -23.34
CA THR A 208 2.00 -18.63 -23.45
C THR A 208 0.76 -19.19 -24.17
N VAL A 209 -0.42 -18.83 -23.65
CA VAL A 209 -1.69 -19.14 -24.30
C VAL A 209 -1.71 -18.62 -25.74
N ARG A 210 -2.18 -19.44 -26.67
CA ARG A 210 -2.20 -19.10 -28.10
C ARG A 210 -3.59 -18.69 -28.54
N GLY A 211 -3.72 -17.40 -28.91
CA GLY A 211 -4.94 -16.82 -29.49
C GLY A 211 -6.01 -16.46 -28.46
N GLY A 212 -6.75 -15.43 -28.81
CA GLY A 212 -7.77 -14.81 -27.94
C GLY A 212 -8.89 -15.77 -27.53
N THR A 213 -9.34 -16.65 -28.42
CA THR A 213 -10.39 -17.65 -28.11
C THR A 213 -9.95 -18.60 -26.98
N SER A 214 -8.71 -19.08 -27.03
CA SER A 214 -8.19 -19.98 -26.00
C SER A 214 -8.06 -19.25 -24.65
N LEU A 215 -7.61 -17.99 -24.66
CA LEU A 215 -7.55 -17.16 -23.48
C LEU A 215 -8.97 -16.91 -22.90
N LEU A 216 -9.92 -16.51 -23.73
CA LEU A 216 -11.31 -16.26 -23.30
C LEU A 216 -11.94 -17.50 -22.68
N THR A 217 -11.71 -18.69 -23.29
CA THR A 217 -12.17 -19.97 -22.74
C THR A 217 -11.54 -20.24 -21.37
N ARG A 218 -10.25 -20.01 -21.22
CA ARG A 218 -9.54 -20.14 -19.93
C ARG A 218 -10.12 -19.20 -18.88
N LEU A 219 -10.28 -17.90 -19.21
CA LEU A 219 -10.80 -16.92 -18.28
C LEU A 219 -12.27 -17.18 -17.89
N ALA A 220 -13.06 -17.72 -18.80
CA ALA A 220 -14.45 -18.09 -18.51
C ALA A 220 -14.58 -19.33 -17.60
N ALA A 221 -13.58 -20.21 -17.60
CA ALA A 221 -13.55 -21.40 -16.75
C ALA A 221 -13.08 -21.10 -15.31
N VAL A 222 -12.52 -19.92 -15.06
CA VAL A 222 -12.07 -19.51 -13.71
C VAL A 222 -13.27 -19.06 -12.89
N GLU A 223 -13.45 -19.66 -11.72
CA GLU A 223 -14.44 -19.21 -10.76
C GLU A 223 -14.10 -17.80 -10.25
N ARG A 224 -15.14 -17.01 -9.96
CA ARG A 224 -14.96 -15.65 -9.46
C ARG A 224 -14.14 -15.67 -8.17
N MET A 225 -13.09 -14.84 -8.11
CA MET A 225 -12.17 -14.72 -6.98
C MET A 225 -11.27 -15.96 -6.74
N GLN A 226 -11.19 -16.86 -7.69
CA GLN A 226 -10.26 -17.99 -7.63
C GLN A 226 -8.82 -17.52 -7.85
N THR A 227 -7.89 -18.03 -7.06
CA THR A 227 -6.45 -17.84 -7.31
C THR A 227 -6.05 -18.48 -8.64
N MET A 228 -5.34 -17.74 -9.46
CA MET A 228 -4.78 -18.20 -10.72
C MET A 228 -3.29 -18.45 -10.57
N VAL A 229 -2.78 -19.43 -11.31
CA VAL A 229 -1.34 -19.72 -11.38
C VAL A 229 -0.94 -19.82 -12.84
N GLU A 230 0.10 -19.09 -13.21
CA GLU A 230 0.75 -19.25 -14.51
C GLU A 230 2.15 -19.83 -14.34
N ARG A 231 2.59 -20.59 -15.32
CA ARG A 231 3.90 -21.26 -15.33
C ARG A 231 4.65 -20.92 -16.59
N GLN A 232 5.64 -20.04 -16.46
CA GLN A 232 6.54 -19.68 -17.55
C GLN A 232 5.84 -19.05 -18.77
N GLU A 233 4.60 -18.58 -18.65
CA GLU A 233 3.84 -18.03 -19.79
C GLU A 233 4.37 -16.64 -20.18
N TYR A 234 4.81 -15.82 -19.22
CA TYR A 234 5.43 -14.53 -19.45
C TYR A 234 6.96 -14.61 -19.50
N SER A 235 7.57 -15.29 -18.54
CA SER A 235 9.03 -15.39 -18.43
C SER A 235 9.46 -16.81 -18.09
N LEU A 236 10.39 -17.35 -18.88
CA LEU A 236 10.93 -18.69 -18.64
C LEU A 236 11.63 -18.75 -17.28
N GLY A 237 11.47 -19.88 -16.60
CA GLY A 237 12.08 -20.11 -15.29
C GLY A 237 11.31 -19.50 -14.12
N THR A 238 10.13 -18.89 -14.33
CA THR A 238 9.29 -18.31 -13.28
C THR A 238 7.90 -18.94 -13.19
N ILE A 239 7.36 -18.97 -11.99
CA ILE A 239 5.97 -19.34 -11.71
C ILE A 239 5.36 -18.22 -10.89
N CYS A 240 4.16 -17.77 -11.29
CA CYS A 240 3.47 -16.70 -10.63
C CYS A 240 2.07 -17.12 -10.19
N ALA A 241 1.62 -16.60 -9.07
CA ALA A 241 0.25 -16.78 -8.61
C ALA A 241 -0.40 -15.42 -8.38
N GLY A 242 -1.68 -15.29 -8.77
CA GLY A 242 -2.48 -14.09 -8.59
C GLY A 242 -3.74 -14.38 -7.78
N ILE A 243 -3.99 -13.58 -6.77
CA ILE A 243 -5.19 -13.61 -5.93
C ILE A 243 -6.04 -12.41 -6.34
N PRO A 244 -7.17 -12.62 -7.01
CA PRO A 244 -8.04 -11.53 -7.42
C PRO A 244 -8.66 -10.86 -6.21
N LEU A 245 -8.83 -9.53 -6.30
CA LEU A 245 -9.38 -8.67 -5.27
C LEU A 245 -10.34 -7.66 -5.91
N THR A 246 -11.26 -7.11 -5.12
CA THR A 246 -12.09 -5.99 -5.55
C THR A 246 -11.95 -4.86 -4.54
N ILE A 247 -11.59 -3.67 -5.02
CA ILE A 247 -11.49 -2.46 -4.19
C ILE A 247 -12.53 -1.46 -4.68
N GLY A 248 -13.63 -1.34 -3.95
CA GLY A 248 -14.81 -0.63 -4.43
C GLY A 248 -15.37 -1.28 -5.70
N GLN A 249 -15.30 -0.59 -6.83
CA GLN A 249 -15.72 -1.08 -8.16
C GLN A 249 -14.53 -1.49 -9.04
N THR A 250 -13.29 -1.38 -8.53
CA THR A 250 -12.07 -1.59 -9.32
C THR A 250 -11.59 -3.03 -9.16
N ALA A 251 -11.36 -3.71 -10.29
CA ALA A 251 -10.68 -4.99 -10.31
C ALA A 251 -9.21 -4.80 -9.90
N ALA A 252 -8.76 -5.61 -8.96
CA ALA A 252 -7.40 -5.59 -8.44
C ALA A 252 -6.86 -7.02 -8.30
N VAL A 253 -5.56 -7.14 -8.14
CA VAL A 253 -4.88 -8.42 -7.92
C VAL A 253 -3.67 -8.21 -7.01
N MET A 254 -3.52 -9.13 -6.07
CA MET A 254 -2.25 -9.34 -5.37
C MET A 254 -1.57 -10.55 -5.99
N ALA A 255 -0.35 -10.39 -6.48
CA ALA A 255 0.38 -11.47 -7.12
C ALA A 255 1.73 -11.71 -6.44
N ILE A 256 2.23 -12.93 -6.58
CA ILE A 256 3.55 -13.35 -6.12
C ILE A 256 4.27 -14.10 -7.24
N SER A 257 5.59 -14.02 -7.24
CA SER A 257 6.42 -14.77 -8.18
C SER A 257 7.53 -15.54 -7.46
N VAL A 258 7.85 -16.71 -8.00
CA VAL A 258 8.95 -17.55 -7.55
C VAL A 258 9.71 -18.12 -8.75
N PRO A 259 11.02 -18.32 -8.67
CA PRO A 259 11.73 -19.16 -9.63
C PRO A 259 11.19 -20.59 -9.62
N VAL A 260 11.13 -21.26 -10.78
CA VAL A 260 10.70 -22.69 -10.91
C VAL A 260 11.45 -23.59 -9.91
N ALA A 261 12.74 -23.33 -9.70
CA ALA A 261 13.54 -24.08 -8.73
C ALA A 261 13.04 -23.95 -7.26
N ARG A 262 12.15 -22.99 -6.99
CA ARG A 262 11.54 -22.74 -5.68
C ARG A 262 10.03 -22.94 -5.67
N GLU A 263 9.47 -23.67 -6.65
CA GLU A 263 8.02 -23.91 -6.80
C GLU A 263 7.35 -24.35 -5.49
N ALA A 264 8.03 -25.18 -4.70
CA ALA A 264 7.50 -25.65 -3.40
C ALA A 264 7.14 -24.53 -2.40
N ARG A 265 7.60 -23.30 -2.63
CA ARG A 265 7.24 -22.14 -1.81
C ARG A 265 5.93 -21.48 -2.23
N LEU A 266 5.44 -21.76 -3.42
CA LEU A 266 4.31 -21.04 -4.00
C LEU A 266 3.01 -21.29 -3.20
N ASP A 267 2.62 -22.54 -3.01
CA ASP A 267 1.37 -22.88 -2.32
C ASP A 267 1.33 -22.38 -0.86
N PRO A 268 2.37 -22.60 -0.03
CA PRO A 268 2.40 -22.01 1.31
C PRO A 268 2.31 -20.49 1.31
N ALA A 269 2.93 -19.81 0.33
CA ALA A 269 2.86 -18.37 0.20
C ALA A 269 1.46 -17.88 -0.18
N ILE A 270 0.78 -18.58 -1.10
CA ILE A 270 -0.61 -18.30 -1.49
C ILE A 270 -1.54 -18.41 -0.27
N GLU A 271 -1.48 -19.52 0.46
CA GLU A 271 -2.37 -19.74 1.61
C GLU A 271 -2.19 -18.69 2.68
N ARG A 272 -0.95 -18.35 2.99
CA ARG A 272 -0.64 -17.31 3.97
C ARG A 272 -1.09 -15.93 3.51
N LEU A 273 -0.78 -15.57 2.26
CA LEU A 273 -1.17 -14.29 1.68
C LEU A 273 -2.70 -14.11 1.63
N ARG A 274 -3.46 -15.17 1.31
CA ARG A 274 -4.92 -15.17 1.36
C ARG A 274 -5.46 -14.85 2.75
N GLY A 275 -4.88 -15.43 3.79
CA GLY A 275 -5.28 -15.15 5.17
C GLY A 275 -5.09 -13.67 5.55
N GLU A 276 -3.97 -13.10 5.14
CA GLU A 276 -3.60 -11.73 5.51
C GLU A 276 -4.27 -10.64 4.63
N ILE A 277 -4.53 -10.92 3.35
CA ILE A 277 -5.18 -9.97 2.43
C ILE A 277 -6.54 -9.49 2.95
N ASN A 278 -7.34 -10.39 3.50
CA ASN A 278 -8.67 -10.05 4.01
C ASN A 278 -8.62 -9.02 5.15
N GLU A 279 -7.54 -9.00 5.91
CA GLU A 279 -7.33 -8.02 6.99
C GLU A 279 -6.92 -6.66 6.40
N VAL A 280 -6.01 -6.65 5.43
CA VAL A 280 -5.54 -5.43 4.74
C VAL A 280 -6.65 -4.80 3.91
N VAL A 281 -7.41 -5.59 3.15
CA VAL A 281 -8.55 -5.08 2.37
C VAL A 281 -9.60 -4.48 3.30
N ARG A 282 -9.91 -5.11 4.43
CA ARG A 282 -10.79 -4.53 5.44
C ARG A 282 -10.24 -3.22 5.98
N SER A 283 -8.97 -3.15 6.35
CA SER A 283 -8.33 -1.93 6.82
C SER A 283 -8.36 -0.80 5.78
N LEU A 284 -8.13 -1.12 4.51
CA LEU A 284 -8.22 -0.17 3.40
C LEU A 284 -9.67 0.28 3.14
N MET A 285 -10.66 -0.62 3.30
CA MET A 285 -12.08 -0.30 3.13
C MET A 285 -12.62 0.57 4.27
N PHE A 286 -12.21 0.33 5.52
CA PHE A 286 -12.56 1.20 6.66
C PHE A 286 -12.00 2.62 6.52
N SER A 287 -10.88 2.79 5.83
CA SER A 287 -10.29 4.11 5.53
C SER A 287 -10.99 4.86 4.38
N ILE A 288 -11.95 4.24 3.70
CA ILE A 288 -12.74 4.83 2.60
C ILE A 288 -14.14 5.28 3.08
N SER A 289 -14.53 4.84 4.27
CA SER A 289 -15.88 5.09 4.85
C SER A 289 -15.89 6.16 5.95
N ILE A 290 -14.86 6.99 6.06
CA ILE A 290 -14.83 8.15 6.96
C ILE A 290 -14.63 9.42 6.16
#